data_5eef1003117bd21d58405a4868e631bf
#
_entry.id   5eef1003117bd21d58405a4868e631bf
#
_cell.length_a   1.000
_cell.length_b   1.000
_cell.length_c   1.000
_cell.angle_alpha   90.00
_cell.angle_beta   90.00
_cell.angle_gamma   90.00
#
_symmetry.space_group_name_H-M   'P 1'
#
loop_
_entity.id
_entity.type
_entity.pdbx_description
1 polymer ?
#
loop_
_entity_poly.entity_id
_entity_poly.type
_entity_poly.pdbx_seq_one_letter_code
_entity_poly.pdbx_strand_id
1 'polypeptide(L)'
;MHFLIANSMQQYLDLLQRILTEGSYKSDRTGTGTYSVFGHQMRFNLADGFPVLTTKKLHLRSIIYELLWFLKGDTNIKYLKDHGVSIWNEWADENGDLGPVYGKQWRSWATADGHAVDQISELIEQIKTNPDSRRLMVCAWNVGEVPKMALPPCHVLFQFYVNNGEISCQLYQRSADVFLGVPFNIASYSLLLMMVAQVCGLKAKEFVHTFGDAHIYSNHVEQAKLQLTRTPKQLPTMRINPEVKSIFDFQYEDFTLENYNPDPHIKAEVAV
;
A
#
# COMPACT_ATOMS: atom_id res chain seq x y z
N MET A 1 33.82 -3.82 4.20
CA MET A 1 32.97 -4.95 4.62
C MET A 1 31.67 -4.34 5.09
N HIS A 2 30.69 -4.17 4.16
CA HIS A 2 29.35 -3.67 4.51
C HIS A 2 28.63 -4.82 5.20
N PHE A 3 28.42 -4.72 6.49
CA PHE A 3 27.42 -5.52 7.16
C PHE A 3 26.06 -5.09 6.56
N LEU A 4 25.54 -5.88 5.65
CA LEU A 4 24.13 -5.82 5.31
C LEU A 4 23.37 -5.96 6.63
N ILE A 5 22.73 -4.88 7.10
CA ILE A 5 21.78 -4.97 8.19
C ILE A 5 20.61 -5.79 7.60
N ALA A 6 20.67 -7.13 7.78
CA ALA A 6 19.51 -7.97 7.57
C ALA A 6 18.39 -7.34 8.40
N ASN A 7 17.18 -7.24 7.83
CA ASN A 7 16.00 -6.68 8.50
C ASN A 7 15.89 -5.15 8.47
N SER A 8 16.11 -4.53 7.33
CA SER A 8 15.95 -3.10 7.13
C SER A 8 15.10 -2.79 5.89
N MET A 9 14.81 -1.51 5.66
CA MET A 9 14.14 -1.02 4.45
C MET A 9 15.16 -0.58 3.37
N GLN A 10 16.30 -1.26 3.26
CA GLN A 10 17.37 -0.88 2.34
C GLN A 10 16.90 -0.87 0.88
N GLN A 11 16.12 -1.87 0.46
CA GLN A 11 15.58 -1.97 -0.91
C GLN A 11 14.74 -0.75 -1.32
N TYR A 12 14.11 -0.07 -0.37
CA TYR A 12 13.41 1.18 -0.64
C TYR A 12 14.41 2.34 -0.88
N LEU A 13 15.48 2.44 -0.09
CA LEU A 13 16.53 3.44 -0.31
C LEU A 13 17.26 3.19 -1.63
N ASP A 14 17.48 1.94 -1.99
CA ASP A 14 18.07 1.57 -3.29
C ASP A 14 17.21 2.04 -4.45
N LEU A 15 15.87 1.96 -4.35
CA LEU A 15 14.95 2.52 -5.34
C LEU A 15 15.03 4.04 -5.40
N LEU A 16 15.05 4.75 -4.25
CA LEU A 16 15.25 6.20 -4.23
C LEU A 16 16.55 6.59 -4.92
N GLN A 17 17.67 5.92 -4.58
CA GLN A 17 18.96 6.15 -5.18
C GLN A 17 18.96 5.90 -6.69
N ARG A 18 18.34 4.80 -7.12
CA ARG A 18 18.21 4.43 -8.54
C ARG A 18 17.49 5.52 -9.33
N ILE A 19 16.37 6.05 -8.82
CA ILE A 19 15.61 7.10 -9.50
C ILE A 19 16.45 8.39 -9.62
N LEU A 20 17.18 8.76 -8.57
CA LEU A 20 18.01 9.97 -8.58
C LEU A 20 19.22 9.86 -9.52
N THR A 21 19.71 8.64 -9.81
CA THR A 21 20.90 8.42 -10.66
C THR A 21 20.57 8.02 -12.09
N GLU A 22 19.50 7.27 -12.31
CA GLU A 22 19.12 6.69 -13.60
C GLU A 22 17.83 7.27 -14.16
N GLY A 23 17.05 7.98 -13.33
CA GLY A 23 15.71 8.45 -13.70
C GLY A 23 15.73 9.48 -14.81
N SER A 24 14.83 9.30 -15.77
CA SER A 24 14.59 10.28 -16.83
C SER A 24 13.60 11.34 -16.37
N TYR A 25 13.86 12.60 -16.68
CA TYR A 25 12.90 13.68 -16.41
C TYR A 25 11.70 13.60 -17.34
N LYS A 26 10.51 13.74 -16.78
CA LYS A 26 9.23 13.80 -17.50
C LYS A 26 8.37 14.93 -16.94
N SER A 27 7.68 15.65 -17.82
CA SER A 27 6.54 16.47 -17.39
C SER A 27 5.39 15.58 -16.93
N ASP A 28 4.58 16.05 -16.03
CA ASP A 28 3.42 15.34 -15.51
C ASP A 28 2.17 16.24 -15.49
N ARG A 29 1.01 15.65 -15.15
CA ARG A 29 -0.28 16.34 -15.09
C ARG A 29 -0.29 17.55 -14.13
N THR A 30 0.48 17.48 -13.06
CA THR A 30 0.54 18.56 -12.04
C THR A 30 1.42 19.74 -12.45
N GLY A 31 2.20 19.60 -13.52
CA GLY A 31 3.18 20.60 -13.95
C GLY A 31 4.45 20.67 -13.10
N THR A 32 4.57 19.83 -12.04
CA THR A 32 5.75 19.79 -11.18
C THR A 32 6.94 19.12 -11.87
N GLY A 33 6.67 18.09 -12.67
CA GLY A 33 7.67 17.24 -13.29
C GLY A 33 8.20 16.15 -12.35
N THR A 34 8.68 15.07 -12.94
CA THR A 34 9.16 13.89 -12.20
C THR A 34 10.46 13.36 -12.79
N TYR A 35 11.28 12.75 -11.95
CA TYR A 35 12.33 11.81 -12.36
C TYR A 35 11.80 10.40 -12.19
N SER A 36 11.85 9.57 -13.23
CA SER A 36 11.24 8.25 -13.19
C SER A 36 12.09 7.15 -13.82
N VAL A 37 11.90 5.92 -13.30
CA VAL A 37 12.36 4.68 -13.91
C VAL A 37 11.14 3.82 -14.21
N PHE A 38 11.18 3.03 -15.29
CA PHE A 38 10.10 2.14 -15.66
C PHE A 38 10.46 0.68 -15.32
N GLY A 39 9.62 0.06 -14.51
CA GLY A 39 9.84 -1.32 -14.06
C GLY A 39 10.84 -1.44 -12.91
N HIS A 40 10.32 -1.82 -11.74
CA HIS A 40 11.11 -2.16 -10.55
C HIS A 40 10.33 -3.13 -9.67
N GLN A 41 11.05 -3.90 -8.85
CA GLN A 41 10.42 -4.79 -7.87
C GLN A 41 11.21 -4.76 -6.56
N MET A 42 10.50 -4.67 -5.44
CA MET A 42 11.04 -4.83 -4.10
C MET A 42 10.38 -6.02 -3.40
N ARG A 43 11.11 -6.63 -2.46
CA ARG A 43 10.62 -7.75 -1.65
C ARG A 43 10.87 -7.48 -0.17
N PHE A 44 9.88 -7.83 0.65
CA PHE A 44 9.90 -7.61 2.09
C PHE A 44 9.48 -8.91 2.78
N ASN A 45 10.43 -9.54 3.48
CA ASN A 45 10.14 -10.74 4.28
C ASN A 45 9.57 -10.30 5.63
N LEU A 46 8.33 -10.68 5.94
CA LEU A 46 7.65 -10.28 7.17
C LEU A 46 8.23 -10.96 8.42
N ALA A 47 9.04 -12.02 8.25
CA ALA A 47 9.80 -12.61 9.37
C ALA A 47 10.88 -11.67 9.89
N ASP A 48 11.33 -10.70 9.08
CA ASP A 48 12.34 -9.72 9.47
C ASP A 48 11.77 -8.57 10.31
N GLY A 49 10.45 -8.44 10.37
CA GLY A 49 9.70 -7.39 11.04
C GLY A 49 8.66 -6.75 10.12
N PHE A 50 7.89 -5.81 10.64
CA PHE A 50 6.87 -5.10 9.86
C PHE A 50 7.52 -4.04 8.95
N PRO A 51 7.32 -4.12 7.61
CA PRO A 51 8.02 -3.24 6.68
C PRO A 51 7.41 -1.83 6.70
N VAL A 52 7.90 -1.01 7.60
CA VAL A 52 7.62 0.42 7.71
C VAL A 52 8.92 1.20 7.79
N LEU A 53 9.00 2.36 7.12
CA LEU A 53 10.23 3.14 7.07
C LEU A 53 10.71 3.56 8.46
N THR A 54 11.99 3.39 8.71
CA THR A 54 12.69 3.90 9.89
C THR A 54 13.54 5.13 9.59
N THR A 55 13.84 5.40 8.33
CA THR A 55 14.59 6.58 7.89
C THR A 55 13.76 7.86 7.80
N LYS A 56 12.43 7.73 7.94
CA LYS A 56 11.49 8.84 8.08
C LYS A 56 10.23 8.34 8.78
N LYS A 57 9.72 9.10 9.76
CA LYS A 57 8.51 8.75 10.48
C LYS A 57 7.29 8.82 9.55
N LEU A 58 6.48 7.74 9.54
CA LEU A 58 5.20 7.67 8.85
C LEU A 58 4.02 7.85 9.79
N HIS A 59 2.89 8.32 9.26
CA HIS A 59 1.65 8.48 10.00
C HIS A 59 0.82 7.19 9.94
N LEU A 60 1.16 6.21 10.79
CA LEU A 60 0.54 4.87 10.78
C LEU A 60 -0.98 4.91 10.92
N ARG A 61 -1.52 5.87 11.67
CA ARG A 61 -2.97 6.07 11.81
C ARG A 61 -3.67 6.22 10.47
N SER A 62 -3.12 7.05 9.58
CA SER A 62 -3.69 7.23 8.22
C SER A 62 -3.63 5.95 7.41
N ILE A 63 -2.54 5.19 7.50
CA ILE A 63 -2.36 3.93 6.77
C ILE A 63 -3.42 2.91 7.20
N ILE A 64 -3.63 2.73 8.50
CA ILE A 64 -4.59 1.76 9.03
C ILE A 64 -6.03 2.17 8.67
N TYR A 65 -6.42 3.43 8.91
CA TYR A 65 -7.79 3.87 8.61
C TYR A 65 -8.10 3.84 7.11
N GLU A 66 -7.14 4.16 6.24
CA GLU A 66 -7.31 4.03 4.79
C GLU A 66 -7.55 2.58 4.38
N LEU A 67 -6.77 1.63 4.90
CA LEU A 67 -6.97 0.21 4.61
C LEU A 67 -8.32 -0.30 5.10
N LEU A 68 -8.74 0.07 6.32
CA LEU A 68 -10.06 -0.27 6.85
C LEU A 68 -11.18 0.35 6.02
N TRP A 69 -11.00 1.57 5.54
CA TRP A 69 -11.95 2.26 4.66
C TRP A 69 -12.09 1.55 3.31
N PHE A 70 -11.01 1.10 2.69
CA PHE A 70 -11.07 0.25 1.49
C PHE A 70 -11.83 -1.05 1.75
N LEU A 71 -11.56 -1.72 2.87
CA LEU A 71 -12.23 -2.98 3.24
C LEU A 71 -13.72 -2.80 3.56
N LYS A 72 -14.17 -1.61 3.95
CA LYS A 72 -15.59 -1.26 4.07
C LYS A 72 -16.30 -1.08 2.72
N GLY A 73 -15.55 -0.96 1.62
CA GLY A 73 -16.12 -0.67 0.30
C GLY A 73 -16.61 0.77 0.15
N ASP A 74 -16.23 1.65 1.08
CA ASP A 74 -16.63 3.05 1.11
C ASP A 74 -15.81 3.88 0.11
N THR A 75 -16.42 4.93 -0.43
CA THR A 75 -15.83 5.89 -1.36
C THR A 75 -15.92 7.32 -0.86
N ASN A 76 -16.66 7.54 0.24
CA ASN A 76 -16.81 8.85 0.86
C ASN A 76 -15.76 9.03 1.97
N ILE A 77 -15.10 10.18 1.96
CA ILE A 77 -14.03 10.50 2.92
C ILE A 77 -14.53 10.84 4.34
N LYS A 78 -15.85 10.83 4.57
CA LYS A 78 -16.41 11.12 5.89
C LYS A 78 -15.82 10.22 6.98
N TYR A 79 -15.75 8.91 6.72
CA TYR A 79 -15.14 7.97 7.66
C TYR A 79 -13.68 8.35 8.00
N LEU A 80 -12.89 8.74 7.01
CA LEU A 80 -11.51 9.17 7.21
C LEU A 80 -11.43 10.46 8.04
N LYS A 81 -12.25 11.47 7.69
CA LYS A 81 -12.33 12.75 8.43
C LYS A 81 -12.74 12.56 9.90
N ASP A 82 -13.73 11.72 10.16
CA ASP A 82 -14.21 11.41 11.52
C ASP A 82 -13.09 10.82 12.40
N HIS A 83 -12.07 10.21 11.76
CA HIS A 83 -10.90 9.64 12.43
C HIS A 83 -9.62 10.49 12.29
N GLY A 84 -9.75 11.74 11.86
CA GLY A 84 -8.62 12.68 11.73
C GLY A 84 -7.64 12.36 10.61
N VAL A 85 -8.10 11.69 9.55
CA VAL A 85 -7.31 11.34 8.36
C VAL A 85 -7.73 12.22 7.19
N SER A 86 -6.78 12.93 6.58
CA SER A 86 -7.02 13.94 5.55
C SER A 86 -6.38 13.64 4.19
N ILE A 87 -5.76 12.46 4.04
CA ILE A 87 -4.94 12.14 2.86
C ILE A 87 -5.70 12.04 1.53
N TRP A 88 -7.04 12.09 1.56
CA TRP A 88 -7.91 12.07 0.39
C TRP A 88 -8.70 13.36 0.18
N ASN A 89 -8.54 14.37 1.05
CA ASN A 89 -9.36 15.59 1.03
C ASN A 89 -9.27 16.38 -0.28
N GLU A 90 -8.10 16.35 -0.94
CA GLU A 90 -7.82 17.15 -2.13
C GLU A 90 -8.50 16.63 -3.40
N TRP A 91 -8.93 15.37 -3.39
CA TRP A 91 -9.57 14.72 -4.54
C TRP A 91 -11.08 14.54 -4.40
N ALA A 92 -11.62 14.67 -3.19
CA ALA A 92 -13.03 14.50 -2.93
C ALA A 92 -13.85 15.69 -3.46
N ASP A 93 -15.06 15.40 -3.95
CA ASP A 93 -16.01 16.42 -4.33
C ASP A 93 -16.59 17.17 -3.11
N GLU A 94 -17.53 18.09 -3.34
CA GLU A 94 -18.18 18.91 -2.31
C GLU A 94 -18.96 18.06 -1.27
N ASN A 95 -19.40 16.86 -1.66
CA ASN A 95 -20.09 15.90 -0.79
C ASN A 95 -19.13 14.94 -0.09
N GLY A 96 -17.83 15.01 -0.40
CA GLY A 96 -16.81 14.12 0.14
C GLY A 96 -16.70 12.80 -0.60
N ASP A 97 -17.27 12.67 -1.80
CA ASP A 97 -17.21 11.45 -2.60
C ASP A 97 -16.03 11.48 -3.58
N LEU A 98 -15.46 10.30 -3.84
CA LEU A 98 -14.35 10.07 -4.76
C LEU A 98 -14.75 9.29 -6.01
N GLY A 99 -16.05 8.94 -6.14
CA GLY A 99 -16.50 8.01 -7.15
C GLY A 99 -16.07 6.56 -6.86
N PRO A 100 -16.18 5.65 -7.84
CA PRO A 100 -16.03 4.22 -7.61
C PRO A 100 -14.57 3.77 -7.46
N VAL A 101 -13.81 4.40 -6.54
CA VAL A 101 -12.39 4.10 -6.28
C VAL A 101 -12.23 2.80 -5.46
N TYR A 102 -11.03 2.36 -5.29
CA TYR A 102 -10.52 1.17 -4.57
C TYR A 102 -11.55 0.31 -3.82
N GLY A 103 -12.12 0.83 -2.73
CA GLY A 103 -13.04 0.09 -1.87
C GLY A 103 -14.28 -0.38 -2.62
N LYS A 104 -14.86 0.45 -3.48
CA LYS A 104 -15.99 0.08 -4.34
C LYS A 104 -15.62 -1.08 -5.27
N GLN A 105 -14.45 -1.05 -5.89
CA GLN A 105 -14.01 -2.12 -6.78
C GLN A 105 -13.71 -3.41 -6.01
N TRP A 106 -13.09 -3.31 -4.84
CA TRP A 106 -12.75 -4.48 -4.03
C TRP A 106 -13.98 -5.21 -3.49
N ARG A 107 -15.04 -4.46 -3.11
CA ARG A 107 -16.18 -4.98 -2.36
C ARG A 107 -17.47 -5.06 -3.16
N SER A 108 -17.56 -4.38 -4.30
CA SER A 108 -18.81 -4.32 -5.06
C SER A 108 -18.53 -3.98 -6.53
N TRP A 109 -17.70 -4.82 -7.18
CA TRP A 109 -17.45 -4.70 -8.62
C TRP A 109 -18.72 -4.98 -9.42
N ALA A 110 -19.17 -3.97 -10.19
CA ALA A 110 -20.38 -4.10 -11.01
C ALA A 110 -20.16 -5.04 -12.20
N THR A 111 -21.11 -5.95 -12.43
CA THR A 111 -21.14 -6.86 -13.58
C THR A 111 -22.20 -6.44 -14.61
N ALA A 112 -22.05 -6.91 -15.85
CA ALA A 112 -22.95 -6.52 -16.94
C ALA A 112 -24.41 -6.95 -16.77
N ASP A 113 -24.67 -7.98 -15.96
CA ASP A 113 -26.00 -8.50 -15.62
C ASP A 113 -26.65 -7.79 -14.41
N GLY A 114 -26.01 -6.71 -13.90
CA GLY A 114 -26.54 -5.92 -12.79
C GLY A 114 -26.23 -6.44 -11.39
N HIS A 115 -25.46 -7.52 -11.28
CA HIS A 115 -24.94 -8.01 -9.99
C HIS A 115 -23.67 -7.26 -9.58
N ALA A 116 -23.17 -7.58 -8.40
CA ALA A 116 -21.88 -7.08 -7.91
C ALA A 116 -21.06 -8.23 -7.32
N VAL A 117 -19.73 -8.18 -7.56
CA VAL A 117 -18.76 -9.14 -7.03
C VAL A 117 -18.04 -8.52 -5.86
N ASP A 118 -18.06 -9.18 -4.70
CA ASP A 118 -17.20 -8.85 -3.55
C ASP A 118 -15.89 -9.65 -3.67
N GLN A 119 -14.91 -9.05 -4.33
CA GLN A 119 -13.60 -9.68 -4.60
C GLN A 119 -12.87 -10.09 -3.32
N ILE A 120 -13.02 -9.33 -2.22
CA ILE A 120 -12.36 -9.65 -0.94
C ILE A 120 -12.99 -10.88 -0.29
N SER A 121 -14.33 -10.96 -0.27
CA SER A 121 -15.03 -12.14 0.28
C SER A 121 -14.70 -13.40 -0.52
N GLU A 122 -14.73 -13.30 -1.85
CA GLU A 122 -14.38 -14.43 -2.73
C GLU A 122 -12.91 -14.84 -2.58
N LEU A 123 -12.00 -13.88 -2.44
CA LEU A 123 -10.58 -14.14 -2.21
C LEU A 123 -10.38 -14.95 -0.91
N ILE A 124 -10.98 -14.52 0.20
CA ILE A 124 -10.85 -15.20 1.50
C ILE A 124 -11.40 -16.63 1.42
N GLU A 125 -12.56 -16.81 0.78
CA GLU A 125 -13.15 -18.13 0.57
C GLU A 125 -12.26 -19.02 -0.30
N GLN A 126 -11.72 -18.49 -1.41
CA GLN A 126 -10.83 -19.25 -2.28
C GLN A 126 -9.51 -19.63 -1.58
N ILE A 127 -8.92 -18.75 -0.77
CA ILE A 127 -7.70 -19.10 0.00
C ILE A 127 -7.98 -20.28 0.94
N LYS A 128 -9.16 -20.32 1.59
CA LYS A 128 -9.53 -21.39 2.52
C LYS A 128 -9.86 -22.70 1.83
N THR A 129 -10.54 -22.66 0.69
CA THR A 129 -11.07 -23.85 0.02
C THR A 129 -10.20 -24.36 -1.11
N ASN A 130 -9.41 -23.51 -1.76
CA ASN A 130 -8.55 -23.85 -2.87
C ASN A 130 -7.25 -22.99 -2.85
N PRO A 131 -6.37 -23.20 -1.85
CA PRO A 131 -5.15 -22.39 -1.66
C PRO A 131 -4.16 -22.48 -2.83
N ASP A 132 -4.19 -23.54 -3.63
CA ASP A 132 -3.31 -23.73 -4.80
C ASP A 132 -3.80 -22.95 -6.04
N SER A 133 -4.90 -22.23 -5.95
CA SER A 133 -5.44 -21.41 -7.03
C SER A 133 -4.44 -20.33 -7.47
N ARG A 134 -4.29 -20.17 -8.78
CA ARG A 134 -3.55 -19.06 -9.41
C ARG A 134 -4.42 -17.83 -9.64
N ARG A 135 -5.66 -17.82 -9.14
CA ARG A 135 -6.68 -16.76 -9.31
C ARG A 135 -6.97 -16.02 -8.02
N LEU A 136 -6.07 -16.11 -7.04
CA LEU A 136 -6.19 -15.41 -5.75
C LEU A 136 -5.83 -13.92 -5.96
N MET A 137 -6.70 -13.18 -6.64
CA MET A 137 -6.44 -11.81 -7.11
C MET A 137 -7.60 -10.88 -6.78
N VAL A 138 -7.25 -9.61 -6.56
CA VAL A 138 -8.18 -8.48 -6.46
C VAL A 138 -7.70 -7.37 -7.40
N CYS A 139 -8.61 -6.81 -8.20
CA CYS A 139 -8.34 -5.75 -9.16
C CYS A 139 -9.15 -4.50 -8.82
N ALA A 140 -8.50 -3.34 -8.83
CA ALA A 140 -9.15 -2.04 -8.67
C ALA A 140 -9.34 -1.30 -10.02
N TRP A 141 -8.67 -1.75 -11.09
CA TRP A 141 -8.70 -1.10 -12.39
C TRP A 141 -9.88 -1.58 -13.23
N ASN A 142 -11.04 -0.96 -13.01
CA ASN A 142 -12.24 -1.20 -13.80
C ASN A 142 -12.29 -0.21 -14.96
N VAL A 143 -11.92 -0.66 -16.16
CA VAL A 143 -11.82 0.18 -17.37
C VAL A 143 -13.12 0.97 -17.65
N GLY A 144 -14.29 0.35 -17.38
CA GLY A 144 -15.59 1.00 -17.60
C GLY A 144 -15.92 2.08 -16.57
N GLU A 145 -15.25 2.09 -15.41
CA GLU A 145 -15.53 3.03 -14.32
C GLU A 145 -14.39 4.01 -14.03
N VAL A 146 -13.18 3.78 -14.56
CA VAL A 146 -12.03 4.70 -14.41
C VAL A 146 -12.38 6.16 -14.72
N PRO A 147 -13.15 6.50 -15.78
CA PRO A 147 -13.53 7.90 -16.06
C PRO A 147 -14.41 8.55 -14.98
N LYS A 148 -15.02 7.77 -14.09
CA LYS A 148 -15.89 8.26 -13.00
C LYS A 148 -15.14 8.44 -11.68
N MET A 149 -13.88 8.03 -11.61
CA MET A 149 -13.05 8.07 -10.40
C MET A 149 -12.36 9.43 -10.30
N ALA A 150 -12.39 10.05 -9.11
CA ALA A 150 -11.67 11.28 -8.84
C ALA A 150 -10.15 11.11 -9.04
N LEU A 151 -9.64 9.91 -8.72
CA LEU A 151 -8.26 9.52 -8.97
C LEU A 151 -8.21 8.05 -9.45
N PRO A 152 -7.79 7.79 -10.71
CA PRO A 152 -7.61 6.42 -11.20
C PRO A 152 -6.62 5.63 -10.34
N PRO A 153 -6.91 4.35 -10.01
CA PRO A 153 -6.12 3.57 -9.08
C PRO A 153 -4.64 3.47 -9.48
N CYS A 154 -3.75 3.88 -8.60
CA CYS A 154 -2.30 3.70 -8.75
C CYS A 154 -1.91 2.25 -8.47
N HIS A 155 -2.38 1.67 -7.37
CA HIS A 155 -2.27 0.23 -7.08
C HIS A 155 -3.43 -0.51 -7.75
N VAL A 156 -3.08 -1.16 -8.86
CA VAL A 156 -4.02 -1.67 -9.86
C VAL A 156 -4.62 -3.02 -9.46
N LEU A 157 -3.77 -3.94 -9.04
CA LEU A 157 -4.14 -5.29 -8.63
C LEU A 157 -3.14 -5.83 -7.62
N PHE A 158 -3.61 -6.76 -6.81
CA PHE A 158 -2.75 -7.57 -5.98
C PHE A 158 -3.15 -9.04 -6.05
N GLN A 159 -2.16 -9.93 -5.87
CA GLN A 159 -2.31 -11.37 -5.98
C GLN A 159 -1.68 -12.04 -4.76
N PHE A 160 -2.34 -13.08 -4.26
CA PHE A 160 -1.80 -13.92 -3.21
C PHE A 160 -1.25 -15.24 -3.76
N TYR A 161 -0.29 -15.78 -3.02
CA TYR A 161 0.31 -17.08 -3.29
C TYR A 161 0.45 -17.85 -1.98
N VAL A 162 -0.15 -19.03 -1.91
CA VAL A 162 -0.09 -19.90 -0.73
C VAL A 162 0.83 -21.08 -1.02
N ASN A 163 1.71 -21.39 -0.08
CA ASN A 163 2.58 -22.56 -0.14
C ASN A 163 3.03 -23.00 1.26
N ASN A 164 2.90 -24.27 1.57
CA ASN A 164 3.35 -24.87 2.83
C ASN A 164 2.84 -24.12 4.09
N GLY A 165 1.58 -23.71 4.12
CA GLY A 165 0.99 -22.99 5.25
C GLY A 165 1.43 -21.52 5.38
N GLU A 166 2.20 -21.02 4.42
CA GLU A 166 2.60 -19.62 4.32
C GLU A 166 1.90 -18.92 3.16
N ILE A 167 1.63 -17.61 3.30
CA ILE A 167 1.01 -16.79 2.26
C ILE A 167 1.84 -15.56 1.97
N SER A 168 1.98 -15.24 0.69
CA SER A 168 2.65 -14.03 0.17
C SER A 168 1.67 -13.20 -0.63
N CYS A 169 1.93 -11.89 -0.73
CA CYS A 169 1.16 -10.96 -1.54
C CYS A 169 2.06 -10.21 -2.51
N GLN A 170 1.64 -10.11 -3.77
CA GLN A 170 2.29 -9.24 -4.75
C GLN A 170 1.33 -8.14 -5.19
N LEU A 171 1.78 -6.89 -5.09
CA LEU A 171 1.10 -5.70 -5.61
C LEU A 171 1.72 -5.27 -6.93
N TYR A 172 0.89 -4.95 -7.94
CA TYR A 172 1.30 -4.15 -9.08
C TYR A 172 0.78 -2.72 -8.96
N GLN A 173 1.70 -1.77 -8.90
CA GLN A 173 1.44 -0.33 -8.84
C GLN A 173 1.91 0.32 -10.14
N ARG A 174 0.96 0.82 -10.97
CA ARG A 174 1.25 1.40 -12.29
C ARG A 174 1.97 2.74 -12.24
N SER A 175 1.72 3.51 -11.19
CA SER A 175 2.23 4.87 -10.97
C SER A 175 2.54 5.03 -9.49
N ALA A 176 3.77 5.39 -9.15
CA ALA A 176 4.27 5.34 -7.79
C ALA A 176 5.11 6.57 -7.44
N ASP A 177 4.52 7.49 -6.66
CA ASP A 177 5.29 8.50 -5.93
C ASP A 177 6.13 7.79 -4.86
N VAL A 178 7.41 7.62 -5.15
CA VAL A 178 8.30 6.82 -4.30
C VAL A 178 8.62 7.53 -2.99
N PHE A 179 8.55 8.86 -2.96
CA PHE A 179 8.88 9.61 -1.74
C PHE A 179 7.70 9.68 -0.75
N LEU A 180 6.48 10.01 -1.19
CA LEU A 180 5.30 10.15 -0.31
C LEU A 180 4.45 8.88 -0.27
N GLY A 181 4.05 8.36 -1.44
CA GLY A 181 3.03 7.30 -1.55
C GLY A 181 3.55 5.90 -1.26
N VAL A 182 4.66 5.51 -1.86
CA VAL A 182 5.20 4.12 -1.77
C VAL A 182 5.41 3.65 -0.32
N PRO A 183 5.95 4.47 0.61
CA PRO A 183 6.08 4.05 2.01
C PRO A 183 4.75 3.67 2.67
N PHE A 184 3.67 4.40 2.36
CA PHE A 184 2.32 4.09 2.82
C PHE A 184 1.82 2.76 2.22
N ASN A 185 2.03 2.57 0.91
CA ASN A 185 1.58 1.36 0.22
C ASN A 185 2.31 0.10 0.73
N ILE A 186 3.63 0.18 0.99
CA ILE A 186 4.39 -0.95 1.57
C ILE A 186 3.76 -1.37 2.91
N ALA A 187 3.55 -0.42 3.82
CA ALA A 187 2.99 -0.71 5.13
C ALA A 187 1.53 -1.20 5.04
N SER A 188 0.70 -0.56 4.21
CA SER A 188 -0.71 -0.91 4.02
C SER A 188 -0.88 -2.34 3.49
N TYR A 189 -0.18 -2.71 2.41
CA TYR A 189 -0.30 -4.05 1.82
C TYR A 189 0.39 -5.14 2.66
N SER A 190 1.44 -4.80 3.40
CA SER A 190 2.01 -5.72 4.40
C SER A 190 1.02 -5.99 5.53
N LEU A 191 0.29 -4.97 5.98
CA LEU A 191 -0.76 -5.13 6.98
C LEU A 191 -1.93 -5.97 6.43
N LEU A 192 -2.39 -5.69 5.20
CA LEU A 192 -3.41 -6.49 4.53
C LEU A 192 -2.99 -7.97 4.43
N LEU A 193 -1.74 -8.24 4.06
CA LEU A 193 -1.19 -9.61 4.02
C LEU A 193 -1.28 -10.28 5.39
N MET A 194 -0.92 -9.59 6.47
CA MET A 194 -1.01 -10.13 7.83
C MET A 194 -2.46 -10.41 8.24
N MET A 195 -3.40 -9.50 7.91
CA MET A 195 -4.83 -9.67 8.19
C MET A 195 -5.40 -10.88 7.44
N VAL A 196 -5.11 -11.00 6.15
CA VAL A 196 -5.53 -12.17 5.33
C VAL A 196 -4.95 -13.46 5.86
N ALA A 197 -3.65 -13.47 6.20
CA ALA A 197 -3.00 -14.63 6.79
C ALA A 197 -3.72 -15.08 8.08
N GLN A 198 -4.01 -14.15 9.00
CA GLN A 198 -4.69 -14.45 10.25
C GLN A 198 -6.08 -15.06 10.03
N VAL A 199 -6.94 -14.44 9.22
CA VAL A 199 -8.33 -14.91 9.03
C VAL A 199 -8.42 -16.20 8.20
N CYS A 200 -7.35 -16.54 7.48
CA CYS A 200 -7.23 -17.79 6.74
C CYS A 200 -6.43 -18.88 7.48
N GLY A 201 -5.92 -18.61 8.68
CA GLY A 201 -5.13 -19.57 9.46
C GLY A 201 -3.76 -19.89 8.85
N LEU A 202 -3.16 -18.94 8.14
CA LEU A 202 -1.87 -19.04 7.47
C LEU A 202 -0.83 -18.13 8.14
N LYS A 203 0.46 -18.34 7.80
CA LYS A 203 1.55 -17.48 8.23
C LYS A 203 1.90 -16.49 7.12
N ALA A 204 1.90 -15.19 7.42
CA ALA A 204 2.35 -14.16 6.48
C ALA A 204 3.86 -14.32 6.22
N LYS A 205 4.25 -14.33 4.93
CA LYS A 205 5.63 -14.59 4.51
C LYS A 205 6.28 -13.38 3.87
N GLU A 206 5.86 -13.01 2.68
CA GLU A 206 6.56 -12.02 1.85
C GLU A 206 5.57 -11.07 1.17
N PHE A 207 5.84 -9.78 1.25
CA PHE A 207 5.22 -8.78 0.40
C PHE A 207 6.15 -8.44 -0.77
N VAL A 208 5.63 -8.53 -1.99
CA VAL A 208 6.33 -8.21 -3.24
C VAL A 208 5.67 -6.98 -3.86
N HIS A 209 6.43 -5.90 -4.04
CA HIS A 209 5.94 -4.65 -4.61
C HIS A 209 6.54 -4.45 -5.99
N THR A 210 5.70 -4.51 -7.02
CA THR A 210 6.08 -4.36 -8.42
C THR A 210 5.55 -3.05 -8.97
N PHE A 211 6.39 -2.29 -9.64
CA PHE A 211 6.11 -0.96 -10.15
C PHE A 211 6.13 -0.90 -11.67
N GLY A 212 5.22 -0.10 -12.23
CA GLY A 212 5.33 0.44 -13.56
C GLY A 212 6.22 1.69 -13.57
N ASP A 213 5.61 2.90 -13.59
CA ASP A 213 6.32 4.19 -13.48
C ASP A 213 6.60 4.48 -11.99
N ALA A 214 7.86 4.34 -11.57
CA ALA A 214 8.32 4.68 -10.24
C ALA A 214 9.06 6.01 -10.30
N HIS A 215 8.56 7.03 -9.58
CA HIS A 215 9.05 8.40 -9.75
C HIS A 215 9.23 9.16 -8.43
N ILE A 216 10.06 10.18 -8.48
CA ILE A 216 10.21 11.23 -7.48
C ILE A 216 9.82 12.55 -8.14
N TYR A 217 8.90 13.30 -7.56
CA TYR A 217 8.58 14.65 -8.01
C TYR A 217 9.78 15.56 -7.89
N SER A 218 9.95 16.52 -8.82
CA SER A 218 11.14 17.38 -8.86
C SER A 218 11.30 18.22 -7.59
N ASN A 219 10.20 18.61 -6.95
CA ASN A 219 10.18 19.33 -5.67
C ASN A 219 10.49 18.44 -4.44
N HIS A 220 10.65 17.11 -4.61
CA HIS A 220 11.01 16.17 -3.55
C HIS A 220 12.46 15.67 -3.63
N VAL A 221 13.23 16.12 -4.61
CA VAL A 221 14.62 15.65 -4.84
C VAL A 221 15.51 15.89 -3.62
N GLU A 222 15.43 17.08 -3.02
CA GLU A 222 16.28 17.40 -1.86
C GLU A 222 15.85 16.62 -0.61
N GLN A 223 14.55 16.36 -0.44
CA GLN A 223 14.03 15.52 0.63
C GLN A 223 14.46 14.06 0.47
N ALA A 224 14.46 13.54 -0.76
CA ALA A 224 14.94 12.19 -1.07
C ALA A 224 16.46 12.07 -0.80
N LYS A 225 17.27 13.06 -1.20
CA LYS A 225 18.69 13.12 -0.87
C LYS A 225 18.93 13.15 0.65
N LEU A 226 18.19 13.98 1.39
CA LEU A 226 18.24 14.00 2.85
C LEU A 226 17.92 12.63 3.44
N GLN A 227 16.87 11.95 2.96
CA GLN A 227 16.51 10.62 3.44
C GLN A 227 17.61 9.59 3.18
N LEU A 228 18.32 9.69 2.06
CA LEU A 228 19.44 8.80 1.72
C LEU A 228 20.68 9.00 2.62
N THR A 229 20.80 10.12 3.36
CA THR A 229 21.86 10.28 4.37
C THR A 229 21.60 9.53 5.66
N ARG A 230 20.38 8.98 5.85
CA ARG A 230 19.96 8.30 7.07
C ARG A 230 20.18 6.79 6.96
N THR A 231 20.52 6.16 8.07
CA THR A 231 20.76 4.73 8.14
C THR A 231 19.46 4.01 8.55
N PRO A 232 18.99 3.00 7.79
CA PRO A 232 17.86 2.18 8.20
C PRO A 232 18.13 1.51 9.55
N LYS A 233 17.09 1.47 10.40
CA LYS A 233 17.12 0.83 11.71
C LYS A 233 16.39 -0.51 11.66
N GLN A 234 16.45 -1.27 12.74
CA GLN A 234 15.69 -2.50 12.89
C GLN A 234 14.19 -2.24 12.69
N LEU A 235 13.53 -3.15 11.97
CA LEU A 235 12.09 -3.08 11.74
C LEU A 235 11.31 -3.29 13.04
N PRO A 236 10.19 -2.58 13.21
CA PRO A 236 9.29 -2.79 14.34
C PRO A 236 8.47 -4.07 14.18
N THR A 237 7.73 -4.41 15.23
CA THR A 237 6.79 -5.54 15.22
C THR A 237 5.36 -5.03 15.16
N MET A 238 4.58 -5.48 14.19
CA MET A 238 3.13 -5.27 14.16
C MET A 238 2.44 -6.41 14.90
N ARG A 239 1.69 -6.09 15.95
CA ARG A 239 0.77 -7.04 16.59
C ARG A 239 -0.65 -6.79 16.14
N ILE A 240 -1.33 -7.87 15.82
CA ILE A 240 -2.75 -7.86 15.45
C ILE A 240 -3.51 -8.65 16.49
N ASN A 241 -4.68 -8.15 16.92
CA ASN A 241 -5.56 -8.84 17.86
C ASN A 241 -5.95 -10.23 17.32
N PRO A 242 -5.53 -11.33 17.98
CA PRO A 242 -5.75 -12.68 17.47
C PRO A 242 -7.22 -13.15 17.55
N GLU A 243 -8.06 -12.42 18.29
CA GLU A 243 -9.48 -12.76 18.44
C GLU A 243 -10.32 -12.38 17.22
N VAL A 244 -9.84 -11.49 16.35
CA VAL A 244 -10.54 -11.11 15.13
C VAL A 244 -10.46 -12.24 14.10
N LYS A 245 -11.62 -12.74 13.65
CA LYS A 245 -11.75 -13.91 12.76
C LYS A 245 -12.30 -13.57 11.37
N SER A 246 -12.84 -12.38 11.18
CA SER A 246 -13.30 -11.86 9.89
C SER A 246 -12.47 -10.67 9.45
N ILE A 247 -12.11 -10.61 8.16
CA ILE A 247 -11.33 -9.50 7.58
C ILE A 247 -12.05 -8.16 7.72
N PHE A 248 -13.39 -8.19 7.88
CA PHE A 248 -14.25 -7.01 7.95
C PHE A 248 -14.51 -6.51 9.37
N ASP A 249 -14.09 -7.28 10.39
CA ASP A 249 -14.34 -6.97 11.80
C ASP A 249 -13.18 -6.20 12.43
N PHE A 250 -12.05 -6.09 11.76
CA PHE A 250 -10.90 -5.33 12.26
C PHE A 250 -11.25 -3.87 12.49
N GLN A 251 -10.77 -3.35 13.64
CA GLN A 251 -10.82 -1.94 14.02
C GLN A 251 -9.39 -1.42 14.22
N TYR A 252 -9.25 -0.11 14.31
CA TYR A 252 -7.93 0.53 14.51
C TYR A 252 -7.20 0.01 15.76
N GLU A 253 -7.94 -0.25 16.82
CA GLU A 253 -7.45 -0.70 18.13
C GLU A 253 -6.89 -2.13 18.10
N ASP A 254 -7.19 -2.91 17.06
CA ASP A 254 -6.66 -4.26 16.88
C ASP A 254 -5.20 -4.29 16.42
N PHE A 255 -4.62 -3.14 16.11
CA PHE A 255 -3.26 -3.00 15.59
C PHE A 255 -2.36 -2.24 16.55
N THR A 256 -1.23 -2.85 16.93
CA THR A 256 -0.21 -2.22 17.78
C THR A 256 1.16 -2.35 17.15
N LEU A 257 1.79 -1.20 16.86
CA LEU A 257 3.17 -1.18 16.36
C LEU A 257 4.14 -1.02 17.53
N GLU A 258 4.93 -2.07 17.80
CA GLU A 258 5.91 -2.11 18.89
C GLU A 258 7.31 -1.83 18.36
N ASN A 259 8.13 -1.15 19.16
CA ASN A 259 9.56 -0.87 18.88
C ASN A 259 9.78 -0.01 17.62
N TYR A 260 8.84 0.84 17.25
CA TYR A 260 8.99 1.76 16.13
C TYR A 260 9.81 2.99 16.54
N ASN A 261 11.07 3.06 16.11
CA ASN A 261 11.99 4.15 16.42
C ASN A 261 12.51 4.82 15.14
N PRO A 262 11.67 5.55 14.41
CA PRO A 262 12.07 6.19 13.15
C PRO A 262 12.86 7.48 13.38
N ASP A 263 13.60 7.88 12.36
CA ASP A 263 14.10 9.25 12.25
C ASP A 263 12.94 10.25 12.06
N PRO A 264 13.14 11.54 12.34
CA PRO A 264 12.09 12.55 12.22
C PRO A 264 11.46 12.57 10.83
N HIS A 265 10.17 12.97 10.81
CA HIS A 265 9.46 13.19 9.55
C HIS A 265 10.20 14.17 8.63
N ILE A 266 10.16 13.94 7.33
CA ILE A 266 10.66 14.86 6.29
C ILE A 266 9.41 15.43 5.59
N LYS A 267 9.20 16.73 5.78
CA LYS A 267 8.06 17.43 5.17
C LYS A 267 8.25 17.57 3.65
N ALA A 268 7.19 17.28 2.90
CA ALA A 268 7.10 17.51 1.47
C ALA A 268 5.67 17.88 1.08
N GLU A 269 5.50 18.66 0.04
CA GLU A 269 4.19 19.09 -0.46
C GLU A 269 3.66 18.03 -1.43
N VAL A 270 2.36 17.74 -1.34
CA VAL A 270 1.71 16.82 -2.29
C VAL A 270 1.57 17.53 -3.64
N ALA A 271 1.94 16.85 -4.71
CA ALA A 271 1.70 17.33 -6.08
C ALA A 271 0.27 16.95 -6.50
N VAL A 272 -0.59 17.94 -6.75
CA VAL A 272 -2.02 17.80 -7.08
C VAL A 272 -2.35 18.37 -8.47
#